data_6f6dceef5766a4e83194c6a2a58b2ab8
#
_entry.id   6f6dceef5766a4e83194c6a2a58b2ab8
#
_cell.length_a   1.000
_cell.length_b   1.000
_cell.length_c   1.000
_cell.angle_alpha   90.00
_cell.angle_beta   90.00
_cell.angle_gamma   90.00
#
_symmetry.space_group_name_H-M   'P 1'
#
loop_
_entity.id
_entity.type
_entity.pdbx_description
1 polymer ?
#
loop_
_entity_poly.entity_id
_entity_poly.type
_entity_poly.pdbx_seq_one_letter_code
_entity_poly.pdbx_strand_id
1 'polypeptide(L)'
;MVSFMQVSRHYGTQDVLHEISFEILPGRKIGLIGPNGVGKTTIVRLLVGEEEPSSGRVARTPGLRIGFVPQHVEVDPHLRVAEYLLEEFHAAERLVRDQETLLAEAIEENLGKTLGSYQKARDAFDAMGAEDAPRRVEGLLESLGLAGTMHRTVSTLSGGERNVLSLAKAIMQRPALLVLDEPGNHLDFAGLAWLEKFLQVWTGALLVVSHNRYLLDRVVTRIFELENMRLKEYEGNYSQYRLTRLRTLVAQQADYVANQKRLAQLEALVERFAQIARGRADPAWGRRLHARKTQLEREKRQAVDRPVLATARISLASDVEETKADIALQVNAYSKSFGGKVLFRDASLTITCGERVALVGPNGSGKTTFLKDVVENARWEGSTLRIGPSLTIGYCAQHQEVFDPSRTVMEEFLALGAVTRNEVFAALSRFLFRWEDLDKSIADLSGGEKNRLQLARIMMLKANFLILDEPTNHMDIASREAIEESLASFRGTILVVSHDRYLLDKIATAIVQIDGAGFKRYQGSFTEFWAHQEPFLVRGTGRVLTRGRQVGKARREVEVPRGEKARTIDIERRIAEQEAEKRQAETDIADAFAKGDHQLGRRLASRLESVSRILDELYAEWERIAE
;
A
#
# COMPACT_ATOMS: atom_id res chain seq x y z
N MET A 1 -25.62 3.60 -6.61
CA MET A 1 -24.71 3.20 -7.72
C MET A 1 -24.47 1.70 -7.75
N VAL A 2 -23.77 1.14 -6.77
CA VAL A 2 -23.58 -0.32 -6.66
C VAL A 2 -23.91 -0.74 -5.23
N SER A 3 -24.66 -1.83 -5.06
CA SER A 3 -25.02 -2.39 -3.76
C SER A 3 -24.73 -3.91 -3.76
N PHE A 4 -24.00 -4.36 -2.76
CA PHE A 4 -23.75 -5.76 -2.46
C PHE A 4 -24.73 -6.19 -1.37
N MET A 5 -25.48 -7.26 -1.60
CA MET A 5 -26.50 -7.77 -0.70
C MET A 5 -26.19 -9.23 -0.35
N GLN A 6 -25.65 -9.47 0.84
CA GLN A 6 -25.29 -10.81 1.35
C GLN A 6 -24.47 -11.65 0.35
N VAL A 7 -23.50 -11.02 -0.28
CA VAL A 7 -22.69 -11.63 -1.34
C VAL A 7 -21.67 -12.59 -0.73
N SER A 8 -21.69 -13.84 -1.21
CA SER A 8 -20.65 -14.82 -0.91
C SER A 8 -20.00 -15.32 -2.20
N ARG A 9 -18.72 -15.65 -2.13
CA ARG A 9 -17.96 -16.21 -3.24
C ARG A 9 -17.02 -17.30 -2.76
N HIS A 10 -17.07 -18.45 -3.44
CA HIS A 10 -16.16 -19.58 -3.23
C HIS A 10 -15.55 -20.04 -4.56
N TYR A 11 -14.34 -20.56 -4.48
CA TYR A 11 -13.63 -21.19 -5.59
C TYR A 11 -13.35 -22.65 -5.20
N GLY A 12 -14.09 -23.59 -5.82
CA GLY A 12 -14.06 -24.98 -5.41
C GLY A 12 -14.48 -25.15 -3.94
N THR A 13 -13.59 -25.62 -3.09
CA THR A 13 -13.83 -25.81 -1.64
C THR A 13 -13.38 -24.62 -0.78
N GLN A 14 -12.78 -23.58 -1.37
CA GLN A 14 -12.26 -22.43 -0.64
C GLN A 14 -13.27 -21.30 -0.63
N ASP A 15 -13.76 -20.91 0.55
CA ASP A 15 -14.54 -19.71 0.75
C ASP A 15 -13.62 -18.49 0.75
N VAL A 16 -13.99 -17.45 -0.01
CA VAL A 16 -13.24 -16.20 -0.12
C VAL A 16 -14.02 -15.03 0.45
N LEU A 17 -15.33 -14.97 0.20
CA LEU A 17 -16.23 -13.94 0.71
C LEU A 17 -17.44 -14.59 1.37
N HIS A 18 -17.86 -14.07 2.54
CA HIS A 18 -19.00 -14.62 3.27
C HIS A 18 -19.98 -13.51 3.68
N GLU A 19 -21.19 -13.53 3.06
CA GLU A 19 -22.32 -12.64 3.35
C GLU A 19 -21.96 -11.14 3.40
N ILE A 20 -21.14 -10.66 2.46
CA ILE A 20 -20.70 -9.28 2.41
C ILE A 20 -21.85 -8.38 1.93
N SER A 21 -22.11 -7.29 2.66
CA SER A 21 -23.10 -6.27 2.30
C SER A 21 -22.49 -4.89 2.48
N PHE A 22 -22.52 -4.07 1.42
CA PHE A 22 -22.10 -2.67 1.43
C PHE A 22 -22.64 -1.91 0.23
N GLU A 23 -22.53 -0.57 0.25
CA GLU A 23 -22.98 0.29 -0.83
C GLU A 23 -21.93 1.32 -1.25
N ILE A 24 -21.82 1.53 -2.56
CA ILE A 24 -21.04 2.61 -3.15
C ILE A 24 -22.00 3.68 -3.67
N LEU A 25 -22.00 4.83 -3.01
CA LEU A 25 -22.85 5.97 -3.35
C LEU A 25 -22.11 6.95 -4.27
N PRO A 26 -22.84 7.82 -5.02
CA PRO A 26 -22.23 8.85 -5.85
C PRO A 26 -21.28 9.77 -5.06
N GLY A 27 -20.14 10.10 -5.64
CA GLY A 27 -19.15 11.00 -5.06
C GLY A 27 -18.39 10.48 -3.83
N ARG A 28 -18.65 9.25 -3.36
CA ARG A 28 -17.91 8.66 -2.25
C ARG A 28 -16.57 8.11 -2.70
N LYS A 29 -15.52 8.41 -1.95
CA LYS A 29 -14.16 7.91 -2.17
C LYS A 29 -13.83 6.88 -1.09
N ILE A 30 -13.71 5.62 -1.52
CA ILE A 30 -13.59 4.45 -0.64
C ILE A 30 -12.24 3.80 -0.87
N GLY A 31 -11.51 3.50 0.21
CA GLY A 31 -10.31 2.68 0.21
C GLY A 31 -10.64 1.25 0.65
N LEU A 32 -10.31 0.25 -0.15
CA LEU A 32 -10.44 -1.16 0.20
C LEU A 32 -9.08 -1.71 0.62
N ILE A 33 -8.97 -2.14 1.88
CA ILE A 33 -7.75 -2.67 2.48
C ILE A 33 -7.97 -4.07 3.05
N GLY A 34 -6.89 -4.77 3.29
CA GLY A 34 -6.89 -6.12 3.89
C GLY A 34 -5.63 -6.91 3.53
N PRO A 35 -5.38 -8.05 4.15
CA PRO A 35 -4.24 -8.92 3.84
C PRO A 35 -4.20 -9.34 2.37
N ASN A 36 -3.03 -9.76 1.89
CA ASN A 36 -2.92 -10.33 0.56
C ASN A 36 -3.68 -11.67 0.49
N GLY A 37 -4.32 -11.93 -0.65
CA GLY A 37 -5.10 -13.16 -0.86
C GLY A 37 -6.46 -13.23 -0.15
N VAL A 38 -6.88 -12.18 0.58
CA VAL A 38 -8.15 -12.18 1.35
C VAL A 38 -9.40 -12.02 0.47
N GLY A 39 -9.26 -11.69 -0.84
CA GLY A 39 -10.40 -11.54 -1.75
C GLY A 39 -10.69 -10.09 -2.19
N LYS A 40 -9.76 -9.13 -2.01
CA LYS A 40 -9.94 -7.74 -2.48
C LYS A 40 -10.21 -7.67 -3.98
N THR A 41 -9.39 -8.31 -4.79
CA THR A 41 -9.55 -8.38 -6.25
C THR A 41 -10.83 -9.12 -6.66
N THR A 42 -11.29 -10.10 -5.86
CA THR A 42 -12.58 -10.77 -6.06
C THR A 42 -13.75 -9.78 -5.89
N ILE A 43 -13.72 -8.93 -4.86
CA ILE A 43 -14.73 -7.85 -4.69
C ILE A 43 -14.72 -6.93 -5.91
N VAL A 44 -13.54 -6.55 -6.40
CA VAL A 44 -13.41 -5.69 -7.59
C VAL A 44 -14.00 -6.36 -8.82
N ARG A 45 -13.67 -7.62 -9.11
CA ARG A 45 -14.21 -8.36 -10.26
C ARG A 45 -15.72 -8.53 -10.20
N LEU A 46 -16.25 -8.85 -9.01
CA LEU A 46 -17.69 -8.91 -8.78
C LEU A 46 -18.34 -7.53 -9.00
N LEU A 47 -17.70 -6.43 -8.59
CA LEU A 47 -18.20 -5.08 -8.75
C LEU A 47 -18.23 -4.65 -10.21
N VAL A 48 -17.18 -4.94 -10.97
CA VAL A 48 -17.08 -4.60 -12.40
C VAL A 48 -18.00 -5.49 -13.24
N GLY A 49 -18.25 -6.72 -12.78
CA GLY A 49 -19.10 -7.71 -13.48
C GLY A 49 -18.33 -8.71 -14.31
N GLU A 50 -17.04 -8.84 -14.07
CA GLU A 50 -16.20 -9.91 -14.64
C GLU A 50 -16.52 -11.27 -14.01
N GLU A 51 -17.03 -11.27 -12.78
CA GLU A 51 -17.45 -12.47 -12.07
C GLU A 51 -18.86 -12.31 -11.50
N GLU A 52 -19.54 -13.44 -11.28
CA GLU A 52 -20.84 -13.50 -10.60
C GLU A 52 -20.67 -14.03 -9.17
N PRO A 53 -21.49 -13.58 -8.21
CA PRO A 53 -21.46 -14.10 -6.85
C PRO A 53 -21.96 -15.56 -6.81
N SER A 54 -21.42 -16.37 -5.88
CA SER A 54 -21.92 -17.73 -5.64
C SER A 54 -23.27 -17.72 -4.92
N SER A 55 -23.51 -16.71 -4.05
CA SER A 55 -24.80 -16.43 -3.44
C SER A 55 -24.94 -14.93 -3.14
N GLY A 56 -26.15 -14.47 -2.90
CA GLY A 56 -26.45 -13.05 -2.76
C GLY A 56 -26.61 -12.34 -4.11
N ARG A 57 -26.54 -11.01 -4.10
CA ARG A 57 -26.74 -10.20 -5.30
C ARG A 57 -25.88 -8.95 -5.33
N VAL A 58 -25.31 -8.65 -6.49
CA VAL A 58 -24.67 -7.36 -6.79
C VAL A 58 -25.63 -6.56 -7.68
N ALA A 59 -26.22 -5.49 -7.15
CA ALA A 59 -27.10 -4.60 -7.89
C ALA A 59 -26.32 -3.38 -8.38
N ARG A 60 -26.44 -3.05 -9.67
CA ARG A 60 -25.84 -1.88 -10.32
C ARG A 60 -26.95 -1.00 -10.88
N THR A 61 -26.82 0.30 -10.73
CA THR A 61 -27.75 1.25 -11.38
C THR A 61 -27.69 1.05 -12.90
N PRO A 62 -28.85 0.93 -13.59
CA PRO A 62 -28.86 0.82 -15.04
C PRO A 62 -28.10 1.96 -15.72
N GLY A 63 -27.24 1.63 -16.70
CA GLY A 63 -26.43 2.63 -17.42
C GLY A 63 -25.22 3.16 -16.63
N LEU A 64 -24.88 2.58 -15.49
CA LEU A 64 -23.70 2.93 -14.71
C LEU A 64 -22.43 2.61 -15.52
N ARG A 65 -21.64 3.64 -15.83
CA ARG A 65 -20.31 3.46 -16.44
C ARG A 65 -19.26 3.34 -15.35
N ILE A 66 -18.52 2.23 -15.39
CA ILE A 66 -17.45 1.91 -14.45
C ILE A 66 -16.14 1.93 -15.24
N GLY A 67 -15.20 2.81 -14.83
CA GLY A 67 -13.83 2.78 -15.31
C GLY A 67 -13.00 1.88 -14.39
N PHE A 68 -12.35 0.88 -14.95
CA PHE A 68 -11.56 -0.07 -14.18
C PHE A 68 -10.09 -0.05 -14.62
N VAL A 69 -9.20 0.02 -13.63
CA VAL A 69 -7.75 -0.15 -13.80
C VAL A 69 -7.31 -1.36 -13.01
N PRO A 70 -6.99 -2.48 -13.67
CA PRO A 70 -6.54 -3.70 -13.00
C PRO A 70 -5.10 -3.58 -12.49
N GLN A 71 -4.72 -4.44 -11.55
CA GLN A 71 -3.37 -4.51 -10.98
C GLN A 71 -2.30 -4.82 -12.04
N HIS A 72 -2.62 -5.70 -12.98
CA HIS A 72 -1.78 -6.04 -14.13
C HIS A 72 -2.49 -5.66 -15.41
N VAL A 73 -1.86 -4.78 -16.17
CA VAL A 73 -2.40 -4.30 -17.44
C VAL A 73 -1.82 -5.16 -18.56
N GLU A 74 -2.62 -6.05 -19.10
CA GLU A 74 -2.29 -6.78 -20.32
C GLU A 74 -2.62 -5.88 -21.52
N VAL A 75 -1.61 -5.43 -22.21
CA VAL A 75 -1.77 -4.60 -23.41
C VAL A 75 -1.01 -5.28 -24.54
N ASP A 76 -1.62 -5.32 -25.73
CA ASP A 76 -0.90 -5.73 -26.92
C ASP A 76 0.32 -4.79 -27.11
N PRO A 77 1.56 -5.34 -27.03
CA PRO A 77 2.77 -4.54 -27.11
C PRO A 77 2.96 -3.82 -28.45
N HIS A 78 2.26 -4.26 -29.50
CA HIS A 78 2.36 -3.72 -30.85
C HIS A 78 1.41 -2.55 -31.11
N LEU A 79 0.38 -2.35 -30.28
CA LEU A 79 -0.54 -1.22 -30.42
C LEU A 79 0.18 0.11 -30.17
N ARG A 80 -0.25 1.15 -30.88
CA ARG A 80 0.11 2.53 -30.57
C ARG A 80 -0.69 3.04 -29.37
N VAL A 81 -0.13 3.97 -28.63
CA VAL A 81 -0.79 4.60 -27.47
C VAL A 81 -2.16 5.16 -27.85
N ALA A 82 -2.27 5.86 -29.00
CA ALA A 82 -3.54 6.37 -29.47
C ALA A 82 -4.57 5.28 -29.80
N GLU A 83 -4.13 4.20 -30.45
CA GLU A 83 -4.97 3.07 -30.79
C GLU A 83 -5.51 2.37 -29.55
N TYR A 84 -4.67 2.16 -28.55
CA TYR A 84 -5.06 1.60 -27.26
C TYR A 84 -6.10 2.45 -26.53
N LEU A 85 -5.93 3.77 -26.50
CA LEU A 85 -6.88 4.67 -25.84
C LEU A 85 -8.20 4.81 -26.58
N LEU A 86 -8.19 4.66 -27.91
CA LEU A 86 -9.36 4.80 -28.78
C LEU A 86 -10.04 3.47 -29.12
N GLU A 87 -9.52 2.35 -28.67
CA GLU A 87 -10.00 1.01 -29.01
C GLU A 87 -11.51 0.84 -28.81
N GLU A 88 -12.04 1.21 -27.66
CA GLU A 88 -13.46 1.10 -27.34
C GLU A 88 -14.33 2.08 -28.15
N PHE A 89 -13.80 3.28 -28.43
CA PHE A 89 -14.48 4.25 -29.27
C PHE A 89 -14.59 3.76 -30.70
N HIS A 90 -13.51 3.17 -31.25
CA HIS A 90 -13.54 2.54 -32.56
C HIS A 90 -14.45 1.32 -32.60
N ALA A 91 -14.54 0.55 -31.51
CA ALA A 91 -15.49 -0.57 -31.42
C ALA A 91 -16.95 -0.08 -31.43
N ALA A 92 -17.25 0.98 -30.64
CA ALA A 92 -18.57 1.60 -30.64
C ALA A 92 -18.92 2.21 -32.02
N GLU A 93 -17.97 2.87 -32.69
CA GLU A 93 -18.16 3.42 -34.04
C GLU A 93 -18.47 2.30 -35.06
N ARG A 94 -17.71 1.20 -35.01
CA ARG A 94 -17.98 0.03 -35.86
C ARG A 94 -19.39 -0.52 -35.62
N LEU A 95 -19.78 -0.67 -34.34
CA LEU A 95 -21.12 -1.16 -33.99
C LEU A 95 -22.23 -0.25 -34.56
N VAL A 96 -22.09 1.06 -34.47
CA VAL A 96 -23.05 2.02 -35.06
C VAL A 96 -23.11 1.82 -36.58
N ARG A 97 -21.97 1.74 -37.27
CA ARG A 97 -21.88 1.53 -38.71
C ARG A 97 -22.48 0.21 -39.16
N ASP A 98 -22.24 -0.87 -38.41
CA ASP A 98 -22.83 -2.19 -38.70
C ASP A 98 -24.36 -2.14 -38.52
N GLN A 99 -24.87 -1.46 -37.50
CA GLN A 99 -26.31 -1.28 -37.31
C GLN A 99 -26.93 -0.35 -38.37
N GLU A 100 -26.22 0.65 -38.87
CA GLU A 100 -26.64 1.48 -40.02
C GLU A 100 -26.80 0.61 -41.28
N THR A 101 -25.84 -0.26 -41.56
CA THR A 101 -25.90 -1.17 -42.72
C THR A 101 -27.09 -2.10 -42.58
N LEU A 102 -27.30 -2.73 -41.41
CA LEU A 102 -28.45 -3.58 -41.14
C LEU A 102 -29.79 -2.83 -41.26
N LEU A 103 -29.82 -1.57 -40.86
CA LEU A 103 -31.01 -0.72 -40.99
C LEU A 103 -31.31 -0.38 -42.44
N ALA A 104 -30.30 -0.15 -43.30
CA ALA A 104 -30.44 0.11 -44.71
C ALA A 104 -30.97 -1.13 -45.49
N GLU A 105 -30.68 -2.33 -45.03
CA GLU A 105 -31.14 -3.61 -45.60
C GLU A 105 -32.44 -4.13 -44.97
N ALA A 106 -33.01 -3.44 -43.96
CA ALA A 106 -34.17 -3.90 -43.21
C ALA A 106 -35.46 -3.82 -44.05
N ILE A 107 -36.24 -4.87 -44.01
CA ILE A 107 -37.62 -4.94 -44.59
C ILE A 107 -38.65 -4.59 -43.49
N GLU A 108 -39.89 -4.24 -43.87
CA GLU A 108 -40.96 -3.79 -42.97
C GLU A 108 -41.11 -4.68 -41.70
N GLU A 109 -40.94 -5.99 -41.84
CA GLU A 109 -41.11 -6.96 -40.77
C GLU A 109 -40.06 -6.83 -39.64
N ASN A 110 -38.84 -6.35 -39.95
CA ASN A 110 -37.72 -6.20 -39.00
C ASN A 110 -37.36 -4.77 -38.68
N LEU A 111 -37.91 -3.80 -39.39
CA LEU A 111 -37.51 -2.41 -39.33
C LEU A 111 -37.54 -1.81 -37.89
N GLY A 112 -38.61 -2.09 -37.14
CA GLY A 112 -38.77 -1.59 -35.79
C GLY A 112 -37.70 -2.11 -34.81
N LYS A 113 -37.33 -3.40 -34.95
CA LYS A 113 -36.31 -4.03 -34.12
C LYS A 113 -34.90 -3.51 -34.46
N THR A 114 -34.60 -3.38 -35.74
CA THR A 114 -33.31 -2.89 -36.24
C THR A 114 -33.12 -1.41 -35.90
N LEU A 115 -34.17 -0.59 -36.05
CA LEU A 115 -34.15 0.82 -35.62
C LEU A 115 -33.89 0.96 -34.11
N GLY A 116 -34.52 0.12 -33.29
CA GLY A 116 -34.27 0.13 -31.84
C GLY A 116 -32.85 -0.29 -31.47
N SER A 117 -32.22 -1.20 -32.24
CA SER A 117 -30.83 -1.60 -32.06
C SER A 117 -29.87 -0.50 -32.48
N TYR A 118 -30.11 0.16 -33.61
CA TYR A 118 -29.35 1.33 -34.07
C TYR A 118 -29.40 2.48 -33.05
N GLN A 119 -30.61 2.83 -32.57
CA GLN A 119 -30.76 3.90 -31.57
C GLN A 119 -29.94 3.59 -30.31
N LYS A 120 -30.00 2.36 -29.81
CA LYS A 120 -29.21 1.94 -28.64
C LYS A 120 -27.72 2.07 -28.88
N ALA A 121 -27.23 1.65 -30.04
CA ALA A 121 -25.82 1.77 -30.40
C ALA A 121 -25.39 3.24 -30.53
N ARG A 122 -26.24 4.08 -31.16
CA ARG A 122 -25.98 5.51 -31.30
C ARG A 122 -25.99 6.24 -29.96
N ASP A 123 -26.98 5.99 -29.11
CA ASP A 123 -27.07 6.55 -27.77
C ASP A 123 -25.84 6.18 -26.91
N ALA A 124 -25.35 4.95 -27.02
CA ALA A 124 -24.14 4.51 -26.35
C ALA A 124 -22.90 5.25 -26.86
N PHE A 125 -22.74 5.39 -28.18
CA PHE A 125 -21.66 6.14 -28.82
C PHE A 125 -21.64 7.60 -28.39
N ASP A 126 -22.80 8.28 -28.45
CA ASP A 126 -22.94 9.68 -28.06
C ASP A 126 -22.68 9.88 -26.56
N ALA A 127 -23.17 8.95 -25.71
CA ALA A 127 -22.94 8.97 -24.27
C ALA A 127 -21.46 8.82 -23.89
N MET A 128 -20.66 8.11 -24.68
CA MET A 128 -19.21 8.04 -24.51
C MET A 128 -18.51 9.33 -24.95
N GLY A 129 -19.18 10.22 -25.70
CA GLY A 129 -18.58 11.39 -26.34
C GLY A 129 -17.50 10.97 -27.34
N ALA A 130 -17.79 9.97 -28.15
CA ALA A 130 -16.84 9.33 -29.03
C ALA A 130 -16.36 10.26 -30.16
N GLU A 131 -17.20 11.20 -30.63
CA GLU A 131 -16.84 12.20 -31.66
C GLU A 131 -15.65 13.07 -31.23
N ASP A 132 -15.58 13.44 -29.95
CA ASP A 132 -14.51 14.29 -29.42
C ASP A 132 -13.33 13.46 -28.82
N ALA A 133 -13.42 12.12 -28.84
CA ALA A 133 -12.42 11.26 -28.21
C ALA A 133 -10.99 11.50 -28.74
N PRO A 134 -10.73 11.62 -30.06
CA PRO A 134 -9.38 11.87 -30.57
C PRO A 134 -8.76 13.16 -30.06
N ARG A 135 -9.54 14.25 -29.94
CA ARG A 135 -9.05 15.53 -29.38
C ARG A 135 -8.76 15.46 -27.90
N ARG A 136 -9.53 14.66 -27.16
CA ARG A 136 -9.32 14.46 -25.72
C ARG A 136 -8.06 13.66 -25.41
N VAL A 137 -7.66 12.72 -26.28
CA VAL A 137 -6.47 11.89 -26.10
C VAL A 137 -5.23 12.77 -25.90
N GLU A 138 -5.00 13.74 -26.78
CA GLU A 138 -3.81 14.59 -26.71
C GLU A 138 -3.77 15.41 -25.41
N GLY A 139 -4.86 16.08 -25.07
CA GLY A 139 -4.95 16.86 -23.83
C GLY A 139 -4.85 16.01 -22.57
N LEU A 140 -5.37 14.78 -22.61
CA LEU A 140 -5.26 13.83 -21.51
C LEU A 140 -3.81 13.35 -21.35
N LEU A 141 -3.14 12.94 -22.43
CA LEU A 141 -1.74 12.52 -22.40
C LEU A 141 -0.81 13.64 -21.91
N GLU A 142 -1.06 14.89 -22.31
CA GLU A 142 -0.33 16.04 -21.77
C GLU A 142 -0.54 16.19 -20.26
N SER A 143 -1.79 16.10 -19.79
CA SER A 143 -2.13 16.22 -18.36
C SER A 143 -1.51 15.11 -17.51
N LEU A 144 -1.29 13.94 -18.11
CA LEU A 144 -0.73 12.74 -17.49
C LEU A 144 0.80 12.66 -17.56
N GLY A 145 1.47 13.68 -18.14
CA GLY A 145 2.92 13.68 -18.33
C GLY A 145 3.42 12.74 -19.42
N LEU A 146 2.51 12.26 -20.29
CA LEU A 146 2.80 11.41 -21.45
C LEU A 146 2.78 12.21 -22.78
N ALA A 147 3.08 13.50 -22.73
CA ALA A 147 3.14 14.36 -23.91
C ALA A 147 4.06 13.77 -24.99
N GLY A 148 3.61 13.78 -26.26
CA GLY A 148 4.39 13.26 -27.38
C GLY A 148 4.50 11.74 -27.49
N THR A 149 3.84 10.97 -26.61
CA THR A 149 3.85 9.49 -26.69
C THR A 149 2.77 8.91 -27.59
N MET A 150 1.86 9.73 -28.11
CA MET A 150 0.66 9.33 -28.86
C MET A 150 0.94 8.33 -30.00
N HIS A 151 2.06 8.51 -30.70
CA HIS A 151 2.46 7.66 -31.84
C HIS A 151 3.44 6.54 -31.48
N ARG A 152 3.88 6.47 -30.22
CA ARG A 152 4.77 5.40 -29.74
C ARG A 152 4.00 4.10 -29.56
N THR A 153 4.68 2.96 -29.73
CA THR A 153 4.13 1.65 -29.39
C THR A 153 4.14 1.45 -27.88
N VAL A 154 3.14 0.78 -27.35
CA VAL A 154 3.00 0.53 -25.89
C VAL A 154 4.19 -0.27 -25.32
N SER A 155 4.82 -1.12 -26.15
CA SER A 155 6.04 -1.86 -25.76
C SER A 155 7.20 -0.96 -25.36
N THR A 156 7.27 0.27 -25.90
CA THR A 156 8.35 1.21 -25.61
C THR A 156 8.14 2.01 -24.32
N LEU A 157 6.98 1.86 -23.69
CA LEU A 157 6.65 2.53 -22.43
C LEU A 157 7.19 1.72 -21.24
N SER A 158 7.63 2.43 -20.20
CA SER A 158 7.95 1.85 -18.91
C SER A 158 6.71 1.28 -18.22
N GLY A 159 6.88 0.40 -17.22
CA GLY A 159 5.76 -0.14 -16.44
C GLY A 159 4.89 0.95 -15.80
N GLY A 160 5.49 2.01 -15.25
CA GLY A 160 4.77 3.15 -14.71
C GLY A 160 3.98 3.92 -15.77
N GLU A 161 4.57 4.20 -16.94
CA GLU A 161 3.87 4.84 -18.04
C GLU A 161 2.68 4.01 -18.56
N ARG A 162 2.80 2.66 -18.56
CA ARG A 162 1.67 1.76 -18.90
C ARG A 162 0.54 1.84 -17.89
N ASN A 163 0.84 1.91 -16.59
CA ASN A 163 -0.18 2.08 -15.57
C ASN A 163 -0.91 3.43 -15.72
N VAL A 164 -0.17 4.50 -15.97
CA VAL A 164 -0.77 5.82 -16.26
C VAL A 164 -1.61 5.77 -17.55
N LEU A 165 -1.17 5.04 -18.56
CA LEU A 165 -1.93 4.85 -19.80
C LEU A 165 -3.24 4.06 -19.58
N SER A 166 -3.24 3.03 -18.73
CA SER A 166 -4.45 2.31 -18.35
C SER A 166 -5.45 3.21 -17.60
N LEU A 167 -4.94 4.04 -16.70
CA LEU A 167 -5.76 5.06 -16.03
C LEU A 167 -6.35 6.06 -17.05
N ALA A 168 -5.57 6.49 -18.04
CA ALA A 168 -6.04 7.33 -19.13
C ALA A 168 -7.22 6.68 -19.86
N LYS A 169 -7.09 5.39 -20.23
CA LYS A 169 -8.16 4.62 -20.89
C LYS A 169 -9.44 4.60 -20.05
N ALA A 170 -9.31 4.31 -18.76
CA ALA A 170 -10.46 4.27 -17.84
C ALA A 170 -11.15 5.65 -17.73
N ILE A 171 -10.39 6.75 -17.68
CA ILE A 171 -10.92 8.12 -17.60
C ILE A 171 -11.60 8.54 -18.91
N MET A 172 -11.07 8.12 -20.07
CA MET A 172 -11.64 8.45 -21.37
C MET A 172 -13.11 8.05 -21.50
N GLN A 173 -13.53 6.99 -20.83
CA GLN A 173 -14.92 6.51 -20.81
C GLN A 173 -15.88 7.40 -20.01
N ARG A 174 -15.39 8.48 -19.37
CA ARG A 174 -16.19 9.35 -18.48
C ARG A 174 -16.98 8.52 -17.44
N PRO A 175 -16.32 7.70 -16.62
CA PRO A 175 -17.00 6.83 -15.68
C PRO A 175 -17.65 7.62 -14.54
N ALA A 176 -18.80 7.13 -14.06
CA ALA A 176 -19.42 7.64 -12.84
C ALA A 176 -18.79 7.01 -11.57
N LEU A 177 -18.24 5.81 -11.71
CA LEU A 177 -17.47 5.09 -10.69
C LEU A 177 -16.11 4.69 -11.28
N LEU A 178 -15.04 5.12 -10.62
CA LEU A 178 -13.67 4.72 -10.96
C LEU A 178 -13.21 3.66 -9.95
N VAL A 179 -12.73 2.52 -10.45
CA VAL A 179 -12.23 1.40 -9.67
C VAL A 179 -10.76 1.20 -10.00
N LEU A 180 -9.91 1.29 -8.99
CA LEU A 180 -8.46 1.19 -9.14
C LEU A 180 -7.91 0.07 -8.26
N ASP A 181 -7.24 -0.92 -8.86
CA ASP A 181 -6.60 -2.00 -8.13
C ASP A 181 -5.07 -1.78 -8.11
N GLU A 182 -4.52 -1.36 -6.97
CA GLU A 182 -3.12 -1.03 -6.74
C GLU A 182 -2.52 -0.03 -7.76
N PRO A 183 -3.16 1.13 -8.00
CA PRO A 183 -2.76 2.04 -9.08
C PRO A 183 -1.41 2.71 -8.85
N GLY A 184 -0.88 2.70 -7.63
CA GLY A 184 0.43 3.26 -7.26
C GLY A 184 1.61 2.36 -7.55
N ASN A 185 1.39 1.07 -7.87
CA ASN A 185 2.47 0.14 -8.14
C ASN A 185 3.25 0.58 -9.39
N HIS A 186 4.58 0.50 -9.30
CA HIS A 186 5.51 0.91 -10.34
C HIS A 186 5.55 2.42 -10.67
N LEU A 187 4.81 3.26 -9.94
CA LEU A 187 4.93 4.71 -10.06
C LEU A 187 6.08 5.22 -9.18
N ASP A 188 6.86 6.14 -9.71
CA ASP A 188 7.82 6.90 -8.93
C ASP A 188 7.13 8.01 -8.11
N PHE A 189 7.88 8.75 -7.31
CA PHE A 189 7.32 9.80 -6.47
C PHE A 189 6.57 10.88 -7.25
N ALA A 190 7.01 11.22 -8.46
CA ALA A 190 6.33 12.20 -9.31
C ALA A 190 4.99 11.65 -9.82
N GLY A 191 4.97 10.39 -10.25
CA GLY A 191 3.76 9.69 -10.67
C GLY A 191 2.76 9.53 -9.53
N LEU A 192 3.23 9.17 -8.33
CA LEU A 192 2.38 9.07 -7.13
C LEU A 192 1.78 10.43 -6.74
N ALA A 193 2.58 11.50 -6.72
CA ALA A 193 2.10 12.84 -6.40
C ALA A 193 1.07 13.34 -7.43
N TRP A 194 1.28 13.02 -8.71
CA TRP A 194 0.31 13.30 -9.75
C TRP A 194 -1.01 12.53 -9.53
N LEU A 195 -0.93 11.21 -9.28
CA LEU A 195 -2.09 10.36 -9.02
C LEU A 195 -2.91 10.87 -7.83
N GLU A 196 -2.23 11.22 -6.73
CA GLU A 196 -2.85 11.81 -5.54
C GLU A 196 -3.66 13.07 -5.90
N LYS A 197 -3.04 14.03 -6.60
CA LYS A 197 -3.73 15.27 -7.00
C LYS A 197 -4.91 15.00 -7.92
N PHE A 198 -4.75 14.12 -8.89
CA PHE A 198 -5.82 13.72 -9.79
C PHE A 198 -7.01 13.14 -9.02
N LEU A 199 -6.76 12.19 -8.10
CA LEU A 199 -7.81 11.55 -7.31
C LEU A 199 -8.45 12.50 -6.28
N GLN A 200 -7.71 13.49 -5.78
CA GLN A 200 -8.28 14.54 -4.90
C GLN A 200 -9.32 15.39 -5.61
N VAL A 201 -9.06 15.80 -6.85
CA VAL A 201 -9.99 16.63 -7.65
C VAL A 201 -11.08 15.80 -8.35
N TRP A 202 -10.97 14.46 -8.32
CA TRP A 202 -11.98 13.57 -8.89
C TRP A 202 -13.31 13.73 -8.16
N THR A 203 -14.38 14.05 -8.89
CA THR A 203 -15.73 14.31 -8.35
C THR A 203 -16.65 13.09 -8.39
N GLY A 204 -16.34 12.09 -9.23
CA GLY A 204 -17.09 10.84 -9.29
C GLY A 204 -16.88 9.95 -8.08
N ALA A 205 -17.62 8.84 -8.02
CA ALA A 205 -17.34 7.80 -7.02
C ALA A 205 -15.99 7.13 -7.32
N LEU A 206 -15.29 6.73 -6.25
CA LEU A 206 -13.98 6.07 -6.32
C LEU A 206 -13.96 4.86 -5.38
N LEU A 207 -13.50 3.72 -5.90
CA LEU A 207 -13.05 2.60 -5.09
C LEU A 207 -11.56 2.36 -5.42
N VAL A 208 -10.69 2.51 -4.44
CA VAL A 208 -9.26 2.23 -4.60
C VAL A 208 -8.83 1.11 -3.66
N VAL A 209 -8.29 0.04 -4.24
CA VAL A 209 -7.55 -0.98 -3.50
C VAL A 209 -6.11 -0.51 -3.45
N SER A 210 -5.57 -0.28 -2.28
CA SER A 210 -4.18 0.14 -2.17
C SER A 210 -3.54 -0.21 -0.83
N HIS A 211 -2.24 -0.49 -0.89
CA HIS A 211 -1.36 -0.63 0.26
C HIS A 211 -0.54 0.65 0.51
N ASN A 212 -0.74 1.70 -0.29
CA ASN A 212 -0.11 3.00 -0.10
C ASN A 212 -0.93 3.83 0.90
N ARG A 213 -0.47 3.86 2.15
CA ARG A 213 -1.12 4.56 3.26
C ARG A 213 -1.25 6.06 3.00
N TYR A 214 -0.25 6.67 2.36
CA TYR A 214 -0.24 8.10 2.05
C TYR A 214 -1.31 8.47 1.02
N LEU A 215 -1.49 7.65 -0.01
CA LEU A 215 -2.58 7.80 -0.98
C LEU A 215 -3.95 7.67 -0.29
N LEU A 216 -4.12 6.63 0.54
CA LEU A 216 -5.36 6.41 1.28
C LEU A 216 -5.68 7.57 2.23
N ASP A 217 -4.68 8.12 2.90
CA ASP A 217 -4.88 9.20 3.87
C ASP A 217 -5.34 10.50 3.22
N ARG A 218 -4.85 10.80 2.01
CA ARG A 218 -5.16 12.04 1.29
C ARG A 218 -6.39 11.99 0.39
N VAL A 219 -6.79 10.81 -0.06
CA VAL A 219 -7.79 10.67 -1.12
C VAL A 219 -9.11 10.14 -0.60
N VAL A 220 -9.09 9.16 0.33
CA VAL A 220 -10.33 8.47 0.70
C VAL A 220 -11.01 9.12 1.91
N THR A 221 -12.34 8.98 1.95
CA THR A 221 -13.19 9.46 3.04
C THR A 221 -13.83 8.33 3.83
N ARG A 222 -13.64 7.08 3.38
CA ARG A 222 -14.14 5.87 4.01
C ARG A 222 -13.20 4.72 3.72
N ILE A 223 -12.99 3.84 4.70
CA ILE A 223 -12.17 2.63 4.56
C ILE A 223 -13.05 1.40 4.71
N PHE A 224 -12.92 0.47 3.78
CA PHE A 224 -13.45 -0.88 3.84
C PHE A 224 -12.31 -1.84 4.16
N GLU A 225 -12.38 -2.49 5.32
CA GLU A 225 -11.41 -3.50 5.74
C GLU A 225 -11.98 -4.90 5.51
N LEU A 226 -11.33 -5.67 4.63
CA LEU A 226 -11.66 -7.06 4.40
C LEU A 226 -10.75 -7.95 5.26
N GLU A 227 -11.33 -8.61 6.26
CA GLU A 227 -10.63 -9.50 7.18
C GLU A 227 -11.52 -10.71 7.51
N ASN A 228 -10.95 -11.92 7.53
CA ASN A 228 -11.68 -13.16 7.82
C ASN A 228 -12.96 -13.32 6.98
N MET A 229 -12.87 -13.11 5.67
CA MET A 229 -13.98 -13.19 4.69
C MET A 229 -15.14 -12.21 4.95
N ARG A 230 -14.98 -11.26 5.87
CA ARG A 230 -15.98 -10.26 6.24
C ARG A 230 -15.47 -8.84 5.99
N LEU A 231 -16.38 -7.96 5.66
CA LEU A 231 -16.08 -6.55 5.42
C LEU A 231 -16.53 -5.72 6.63
N LYS A 232 -15.64 -4.83 7.07
CA LYS A 232 -15.92 -3.81 8.09
C LYS A 232 -15.77 -2.44 7.48
N GLU A 233 -16.67 -1.53 7.78
CA GLU A 233 -16.66 -0.16 7.30
C GLU A 233 -16.18 0.77 8.41
N TYR A 234 -15.32 1.73 8.02
CA TYR A 234 -14.84 2.79 8.89
C TYR A 234 -14.99 4.13 8.17
N GLU A 235 -15.56 5.11 8.86
CA GLU A 235 -15.61 6.49 8.37
C GLU A 235 -14.24 7.15 8.57
N GLY A 236 -13.88 7.99 7.59
CA GLY A 236 -12.65 8.76 7.61
C GLY A 236 -11.54 8.22 6.71
N ASN A 237 -10.37 8.85 6.82
CA ASN A 237 -9.16 8.49 6.10
C ASN A 237 -8.39 7.35 6.79
N TYR A 238 -7.22 6.99 6.25
CA TYR A 238 -6.41 5.91 6.79
C TYR A 238 -5.95 6.17 8.25
N SER A 239 -5.56 7.39 8.58
CA SER A 239 -5.13 7.76 9.95
C SER A 239 -6.28 7.59 10.96
N GLN A 240 -7.50 8.02 10.62
CA GLN A 240 -8.69 7.88 11.46
C GLN A 240 -9.11 6.40 11.61
N TYR A 241 -9.07 5.63 10.53
CA TYR A 241 -9.25 4.18 10.56
C TYR A 241 -8.28 3.52 11.54
N ARG A 242 -6.97 3.80 11.41
CA ARG A 242 -5.92 3.23 12.27
C ARG A 242 -6.19 3.52 13.75
N LEU A 243 -6.54 4.77 14.06
CA LEU A 243 -6.88 5.17 15.43
C LEU A 243 -8.07 4.39 15.98
N THR A 244 -9.14 4.28 15.19
CA THR A 244 -10.36 3.54 15.57
C THR A 244 -10.06 2.05 15.76
N ARG A 245 -9.28 1.45 14.86
CA ARG A 245 -8.85 0.04 14.97
C ARG A 245 -8.02 -0.21 16.23
N LEU A 246 -7.05 0.67 16.53
CA LEU A 246 -6.24 0.57 17.76
C LEU A 246 -7.12 0.66 19.00
N ARG A 247 -8.08 1.58 19.06
CA ARG A 247 -9.04 1.70 20.18
C ARG A 247 -9.85 0.41 20.36
N THR A 248 -10.34 -0.17 19.26
CA THR A 248 -11.11 -1.41 19.29
C THR A 248 -10.25 -2.57 19.80
N LEU A 249 -9.02 -2.70 19.33
CA LEU A 249 -8.08 -3.73 19.80
C LEU A 249 -7.76 -3.58 21.30
N VAL A 250 -7.56 -2.35 21.76
CA VAL A 250 -7.36 -2.04 23.19
C VAL A 250 -8.55 -2.46 24.03
N ALA A 251 -9.77 -2.14 23.58
CA ALA A 251 -11.00 -2.53 24.27
C ALA A 251 -11.14 -4.08 24.31
N GLN A 252 -10.97 -4.74 23.16
CA GLN A 252 -11.01 -6.21 23.08
C GLN A 252 -9.96 -6.89 23.98
N GLN A 253 -8.74 -6.35 24.04
CA GLN A 253 -7.71 -6.87 24.93
C GLN A 253 -8.09 -6.70 26.41
N ALA A 254 -8.67 -5.55 26.78
CA ALA A 254 -9.15 -5.33 28.14
C ALA A 254 -10.27 -6.31 28.51
N ASP A 255 -11.21 -6.54 27.59
CA ASP A 255 -12.32 -7.47 27.77
C ASP A 255 -11.79 -8.92 27.87
N TYR A 256 -10.82 -9.30 27.04
CA TYR A 256 -10.16 -10.61 27.13
C TYR A 256 -9.49 -10.82 28.49
N VAL A 257 -8.70 -9.87 28.97
CA VAL A 257 -8.02 -9.95 30.28
C VAL A 257 -9.05 -10.03 31.42
N ALA A 258 -10.12 -9.22 31.36
CA ALA A 258 -11.19 -9.27 32.36
C ALA A 258 -11.91 -10.64 32.35
N ASN A 259 -12.19 -11.18 31.15
CA ASN A 259 -12.79 -12.51 30.99
C ASN A 259 -11.88 -13.62 31.53
N GLN A 260 -10.58 -13.60 31.19
CA GLN A 260 -9.62 -14.58 31.72
C GLN A 260 -9.52 -14.54 33.24
N LYS A 261 -9.49 -13.34 33.83
CA LYS A 261 -9.49 -13.17 35.28
C LYS A 261 -10.76 -13.75 35.94
N ARG A 262 -11.92 -13.51 35.30
CA ARG A 262 -13.21 -14.05 35.75
C ARG A 262 -13.25 -15.58 35.65
N LEU A 263 -12.77 -16.16 34.55
CA LEU A 263 -12.67 -17.61 34.38
C LEU A 263 -11.77 -18.26 35.44
N ALA A 264 -10.58 -17.68 35.67
CA ALA A 264 -9.66 -18.17 36.69
C ALA A 264 -10.27 -18.13 38.12
N GLN A 265 -11.02 -17.06 38.44
CA GLN A 265 -11.75 -16.97 39.72
C GLN A 265 -12.84 -18.04 39.84
N LEU A 266 -13.61 -18.30 38.77
CA LEU A 266 -14.63 -19.35 38.77
C LEU A 266 -14.00 -20.75 38.86
N GLU A 267 -12.87 -21.02 38.21
CA GLU A 267 -12.13 -22.26 38.30
C GLU A 267 -11.65 -22.50 39.72
N ALA A 268 -11.02 -21.50 40.35
CA ALA A 268 -10.61 -21.59 41.75
C ALA A 268 -11.77 -21.86 42.72
N LEU A 269 -12.95 -21.23 42.47
CA LEU A 269 -14.17 -21.50 43.23
C LEU A 269 -14.67 -22.94 43.04
N VAL A 270 -14.71 -23.42 41.78
CA VAL A 270 -15.10 -24.81 41.48
C VAL A 270 -14.20 -25.79 42.19
N GLU A 271 -12.88 -25.57 42.18
CA GLU A 271 -11.89 -26.40 42.83
C GLU A 271 -12.07 -26.41 44.37
N ARG A 272 -12.28 -25.22 44.95
CA ARG A 272 -12.59 -25.08 46.39
C ARG A 272 -13.87 -25.83 46.80
N PHE A 273 -14.95 -25.69 46.02
CA PHE A 273 -16.19 -26.40 46.25
C PHE A 273 -16.02 -27.93 46.04
N ALA A 274 -15.20 -28.35 45.08
CA ALA A 274 -14.89 -29.75 44.87
C ALA A 274 -14.15 -30.37 46.07
N GLN A 275 -13.18 -29.66 46.67
CA GLN A 275 -12.46 -30.09 47.88
C GLN A 275 -13.42 -30.21 49.08
N ILE A 276 -14.29 -29.22 49.30
CA ILE A 276 -15.28 -29.25 50.37
C ILE A 276 -16.27 -30.41 50.19
N ALA A 277 -16.75 -30.64 48.96
CA ALA A 277 -17.71 -31.71 48.67
C ALA A 277 -17.09 -33.12 48.85
N ARG A 278 -15.78 -33.28 48.65
CA ARG A 278 -15.06 -34.56 48.93
C ARG A 278 -14.94 -34.84 50.43
N GLY A 279 -14.82 -33.79 51.26
CA GLY A 279 -14.64 -33.92 52.71
C GLY A 279 -15.92 -33.94 53.55
N ARG A 280 -17.11 -33.70 52.93
CA ARG A 280 -18.39 -33.62 53.63
C ARG A 280 -19.47 -34.42 52.89
N ALA A 281 -20.16 -35.31 53.59
CA ALA A 281 -21.25 -36.13 53.04
C ALA A 281 -22.59 -35.40 52.91
N ASP A 282 -22.58 -34.06 52.74
CA ASP A 282 -23.79 -33.23 52.60
C ASP A 282 -24.15 -33.02 51.12
N PRO A 283 -25.33 -33.50 50.64
CA PRO A 283 -25.79 -33.35 49.25
C PRO A 283 -25.94 -31.90 48.79
N ALA A 284 -26.07 -30.94 49.71
CA ALA A 284 -26.16 -29.52 49.37
C ALA A 284 -24.86 -28.99 48.71
N TRP A 285 -23.70 -29.48 49.10
CA TRP A 285 -22.42 -29.13 48.49
C TRP A 285 -22.26 -29.68 47.08
N GLY A 286 -22.79 -30.88 46.82
CA GLY A 286 -22.84 -31.47 45.49
C GLY A 286 -23.65 -30.62 44.52
N ARG A 287 -24.84 -30.13 44.92
CA ARG A 287 -25.66 -29.25 44.11
C ARG A 287 -24.99 -27.91 43.83
N ARG A 288 -24.33 -27.29 44.83
CA ARG A 288 -23.56 -26.04 44.66
C ARG A 288 -22.36 -26.24 43.74
N LEU A 289 -21.64 -27.33 43.84
CA LEU A 289 -20.54 -27.66 42.92
C LEU A 289 -21.05 -27.81 41.48
N HIS A 290 -22.15 -28.53 41.28
CA HIS A 290 -22.76 -28.71 39.95
C HIS A 290 -23.20 -27.38 39.34
N ALA A 291 -23.87 -26.50 40.09
CA ALA A 291 -24.25 -25.17 39.64
C ALA A 291 -23.04 -24.31 39.22
N ARG A 292 -21.94 -24.37 39.98
CA ARG A 292 -20.71 -23.61 39.62
C ARG A 292 -19.97 -24.21 38.43
N LYS A 293 -19.97 -25.51 38.24
CA LYS A 293 -19.45 -26.15 37.03
C LYS A 293 -20.24 -25.73 35.78
N THR A 294 -21.57 -25.78 35.87
CA THR A 294 -22.44 -25.32 34.75
C THR A 294 -22.23 -23.84 34.43
N GLN A 295 -22.02 -23.01 35.47
CA GLN A 295 -21.71 -21.58 35.26
C GLN A 295 -20.35 -21.44 34.56
N LEU A 296 -19.30 -22.16 34.98
CA LEU A 296 -17.99 -22.13 34.35
C LEU A 296 -18.03 -22.59 32.89
N GLU A 297 -18.78 -23.64 32.58
CA GLU A 297 -18.97 -24.12 31.21
C GLU A 297 -19.66 -23.09 30.31
N ARG A 298 -20.67 -22.38 30.84
CA ARG A 298 -21.32 -21.28 30.12
C ARG A 298 -20.36 -20.15 29.83
N GLU A 299 -19.59 -19.69 30.82
CA GLU A 299 -18.60 -18.64 30.66
C GLU A 299 -17.48 -19.06 29.69
N LYS A 300 -17.03 -20.33 29.71
CA LYS A 300 -16.07 -20.86 28.74
C LYS A 300 -16.59 -20.89 27.31
N ARG A 301 -17.89 -21.17 27.10
CA ARG A 301 -18.54 -21.09 25.78
C ARG A 301 -18.71 -19.68 25.27
N GLN A 302 -18.80 -18.70 26.18
CA GLN A 302 -18.90 -17.28 25.89
C GLN A 302 -17.55 -16.56 26.00
N ALA A 303 -16.46 -17.32 26.14
CA ALA A 303 -15.13 -16.76 26.29
C ALA A 303 -14.80 -15.88 25.10
N VAL A 304 -14.30 -14.69 25.39
CA VAL A 304 -13.79 -13.75 24.39
C VAL A 304 -12.52 -14.31 23.80
N ASP A 305 -12.47 -14.45 22.48
CA ASP A 305 -11.25 -14.87 21.80
C ASP A 305 -10.12 -13.88 22.06
N ARG A 306 -8.91 -14.41 22.18
CA ARG A 306 -7.74 -13.55 22.30
C ARG A 306 -7.65 -12.68 21.05
N PRO A 307 -7.68 -11.34 21.17
CA PRO A 307 -7.48 -10.49 20.02
C PRO A 307 -6.13 -10.83 19.39
N VAL A 308 -6.16 -11.11 18.11
CA VAL A 308 -4.94 -11.28 17.32
C VAL A 308 -4.35 -9.88 17.17
N LEU A 309 -3.52 -9.49 18.12
CA LEU A 309 -2.65 -8.34 17.96
C LEU A 309 -1.72 -8.72 16.80
N ALA A 310 -2.02 -8.25 15.62
CA ALA A 310 -1.19 -8.39 14.43
C ALA A 310 0.09 -7.51 14.53
N THR A 311 0.67 -7.42 15.72
CA THR A 311 2.05 -7.01 15.93
C THR A 311 2.91 -8.26 15.83
N ALA A 312 2.86 -8.90 14.70
CA ALA A 312 3.88 -9.84 14.33
C ALA A 312 5.17 -9.02 14.19
N ARG A 313 5.96 -8.99 15.24
CA ARG A 313 7.25 -8.31 15.26
C ARG A 313 8.21 -9.10 14.40
N ILE A 314 8.46 -8.62 13.21
CA ILE A 314 9.66 -9.01 12.49
C ILE A 314 10.81 -8.40 13.30
N SER A 315 11.71 -9.18 13.85
CA SER A 315 12.85 -8.68 14.62
C SER A 315 14.13 -8.90 13.80
N LEU A 316 14.69 -7.82 13.28
CA LEU A 316 16.03 -7.80 12.69
C LEU A 316 17.14 -7.60 13.74
N ALA A 317 16.83 -7.71 15.04
CA ALA A 317 17.82 -7.67 16.08
C ALA A 317 18.76 -8.89 15.93
N SER A 318 19.78 -8.75 15.11
CA SER A 318 20.97 -9.59 15.10
C SER A 318 21.99 -8.95 16.01
N ASP A 319 22.81 -9.78 16.68
CA ASP A 319 24.08 -9.34 17.26
C ASP A 319 24.98 -8.92 16.09
N VAL A 320 24.79 -7.68 15.61
CA VAL A 320 25.65 -7.06 14.61
C VAL A 320 26.96 -6.78 15.30
N GLU A 321 28.04 -7.47 14.92
CA GLU A 321 29.37 -7.15 15.39
C GLU A 321 29.68 -5.69 15.06
N GLU A 322 30.14 -4.93 16.06
CA GLU A 322 30.54 -3.54 15.85
C GLU A 322 31.63 -3.48 14.78
N THR A 323 31.31 -2.80 13.68
CA THR A 323 32.25 -2.64 12.58
C THR A 323 33.31 -1.60 12.96
N LYS A 324 34.57 -1.97 12.85
CA LYS A 324 35.73 -1.06 13.05
C LYS A 324 35.98 -0.17 11.83
N ALA A 325 35.23 -0.28 10.76
CA ALA A 325 35.41 0.50 9.54
C ALA A 325 34.61 1.81 9.61
N ASP A 326 35.23 2.92 9.24
CA ASP A 326 34.56 4.23 9.19
C ASP A 326 33.69 4.38 7.94
N ILE A 327 34.11 3.76 6.82
CA ILE A 327 33.44 3.86 5.52
C ILE A 327 32.77 2.53 5.16
N ALA A 328 31.48 2.58 4.90
CA ALA A 328 30.72 1.42 4.42
C ALA A 328 30.82 1.26 2.91
N LEU A 329 30.58 2.31 2.16
CA LEU A 329 30.68 2.33 0.70
C LEU A 329 31.32 3.63 0.24
N GLN A 330 32.34 3.51 -0.62
CA GLN A 330 32.93 4.63 -1.32
C GLN A 330 32.83 4.42 -2.82
N VAL A 331 32.24 5.38 -3.50
CA VAL A 331 32.04 5.45 -4.95
C VAL A 331 32.89 6.60 -5.48
N ASN A 332 33.84 6.32 -6.39
CA ASN A 332 34.75 7.31 -6.96
C ASN A 332 34.62 7.30 -8.48
N ALA A 333 34.24 8.44 -9.07
CA ALA A 333 34.16 8.63 -10.52
C ALA A 333 33.40 7.49 -11.25
N TYR A 334 32.30 7.01 -10.67
CA TYR A 334 31.53 5.91 -11.22
C TYR A 334 30.81 6.35 -12.49
N SER A 335 31.01 5.60 -13.57
CA SER A 335 30.36 5.85 -14.86
C SER A 335 29.77 4.56 -15.39
N LYS A 336 28.52 4.62 -15.84
CA LYS A 336 27.75 3.47 -16.36
C LYS A 336 26.84 3.87 -17.49
N SER A 337 26.83 3.08 -18.55
CA SER A 337 25.90 3.22 -19.67
C SER A 337 25.14 1.91 -19.87
N PHE A 338 23.91 2.01 -20.31
CA PHE A 338 23.07 0.86 -20.63
C PHE A 338 22.23 1.14 -21.89
N GLY A 339 22.33 0.26 -22.89
CA GLY A 339 21.59 0.42 -24.15
C GLY A 339 21.85 1.74 -24.88
N GLY A 340 23.08 2.31 -24.80
CA GLY A 340 23.45 3.59 -25.39
C GLY A 340 23.05 4.82 -24.55
N LYS A 341 22.25 4.66 -23.46
CA LYS A 341 21.91 5.72 -22.52
C LYS A 341 22.95 5.78 -21.41
N VAL A 342 23.52 6.96 -21.18
CA VAL A 342 24.39 7.21 -20.02
C VAL A 342 23.52 7.31 -18.77
N LEU A 343 23.75 6.44 -17.79
CA LEU A 343 23.06 6.43 -16.50
C LEU A 343 23.84 7.22 -15.45
N PHE A 344 25.17 7.05 -15.40
CA PHE A 344 26.06 7.74 -14.48
C PHE A 344 27.32 8.22 -15.24
N ARG A 345 27.84 9.38 -14.81
CA ARG A 345 29.10 9.96 -15.32
C ARG A 345 29.84 10.60 -14.17
N ASP A 346 31.03 10.07 -13.88
CA ASP A 346 31.93 10.55 -12.84
C ASP A 346 31.25 10.77 -11.48
N ALA A 347 30.23 9.94 -11.17
CA ALA A 347 29.44 10.05 -9.98
C ALA A 347 30.23 9.60 -8.74
N SER A 348 30.16 10.37 -7.66
CA SER A 348 30.87 10.08 -6.42
C SER A 348 29.93 10.14 -5.23
N LEU A 349 30.08 9.18 -4.29
CA LEU A 349 29.26 9.04 -3.10
C LEU A 349 30.06 8.34 -2.00
N THR A 350 29.91 8.79 -0.76
CA THR A 350 30.47 8.11 0.41
C THR A 350 29.37 7.87 1.42
N ILE A 351 29.28 6.63 1.91
CA ILE A 351 28.37 6.20 2.98
C ILE A 351 29.22 5.69 4.14
N THR A 352 28.98 6.21 5.33
CA THR A 352 29.67 5.83 6.56
C THR A 352 28.98 4.65 7.25
N CYS A 353 29.74 3.90 8.07
CA CYS A 353 29.16 2.79 8.83
C CYS A 353 28.11 3.28 9.83
N GLY A 354 27.00 2.53 9.92
CA GLY A 354 25.85 2.89 10.74
C GLY A 354 24.90 3.92 10.11
N GLU A 355 25.25 4.46 8.93
CA GLU A 355 24.42 5.42 8.23
C GLU A 355 23.24 4.74 7.51
N ARG A 356 22.11 5.43 7.41
CA ARG A 356 20.88 4.95 6.76
C ARG A 356 20.53 5.87 5.61
N VAL A 357 20.85 5.43 4.41
CA VAL A 357 20.75 6.24 3.19
C VAL A 357 19.62 5.74 2.32
N ALA A 358 18.71 6.63 1.94
CA ALA A 358 17.71 6.37 0.91
C ALA A 358 18.21 6.87 -0.45
N LEU A 359 18.27 6.00 -1.45
CA LEU A 359 18.57 6.33 -2.83
C LEU A 359 17.27 6.58 -3.60
N VAL A 360 17.06 7.81 -4.05
CA VAL A 360 15.85 8.24 -4.74
C VAL A 360 16.13 8.76 -6.14
N GLY A 361 15.18 8.66 -7.05
CA GLY A 361 15.29 9.15 -8.40
C GLY A 361 14.16 8.64 -9.30
N PRO A 362 13.98 9.20 -10.49
CA PRO A 362 12.96 8.77 -11.45
C PRO A 362 13.11 7.30 -11.82
N ASN A 363 12.03 6.71 -12.34
CA ASN A 363 12.09 5.38 -12.91
C ASN A 363 13.05 5.36 -14.12
N GLY A 364 13.87 4.32 -14.24
CA GLY A 364 14.87 4.20 -15.28
C GLY A 364 16.12 5.13 -15.11
N SER A 365 16.31 5.73 -13.92
CA SER A 365 17.54 6.50 -13.59
C SER A 365 18.75 5.65 -13.25
N GLY A 366 18.59 4.31 -13.14
CA GLY A 366 19.68 3.39 -12.87
C GLY A 366 19.85 2.97 -11.42
N LYS A 367 18.85 3.19 -10.53
CA LYS A 367 18.90 2.81 -9.11
C LYS A 367 19.28 1.34 -8.92
N THR A 368 18.48 0.43 -9.47
CA THR A 368 18.72 -1.03 -9.41
C THR A 368 20.04 -1.43 -10.04
N THR A 369 20.41 -0.80 -11.17
CA THR A 369 21.70 -1.06 -11.84
C THR A 369 22.89 -0.70 -10.94
N PHE A 370 22.81 0.45 -10.27
CA PHE A 370 23.83 0.87 -9.31
C PHE A 370 23.93 -0.09 -8.12
N LEU A 371 22.77 -0.49 -7.53
CA LEU A 371 22.76 -1.44 -6.41
C LEU A 371 23.37 -2.80 -6.81
N LYS A 372 23.01 -3.32 -7.99
CA LYS A 372 23.59 -4.57 -8.51
C LYS A 372 25.11 -4.44 -8.72
N ASP A 373 25.57 -3.36 -9.31
CA ASP A 373 27.02 -3.13 -9.51
C ASP A 373 27.75 -3.03 -8.16
N VAL A 374 27.15 -2.42 -7.12
CA VAL A 374 27.75 -2.40 -5.78
C VAL A 374 27.85 -3.81 -5.21
N VAL A 375 26.80 -4.62 -5.32
CA VAL A 375 26.79 -5.99 -4.78
C VAL A 375 27.79 -6.91 -5.50
N GLU A 376 27.88 -6.81 -6.83
CA GLU A 376 28.67 -7.70 -7.66
C GLU A 376 30.14 -7.27 -7.76
N ASN A 377 30.41 -5.98 -7.89
CA ASN A 377 31.70 -5.44 -8.31
C ASN A 377 32.45 -4.67 -7.22
N ALA A 378 31.78 -4.29 -6.11
CA ALA A 378 32.51 -3.57 -5.07
C ALA A 378 33.46 -4.51 -4.31
N ARG A 379 34.70 -4.06 -4.11
CA ARG A 379 35.76 -4.79 -3.41
C ARG A 379 36.51 -3.83 -2.49
N TRP A 380 37.18 -4.36 -1.47
CA TRP A 380 38.01 -3.54 -0.58
C TRP A 380 39.13 -2.80 -1.35
N GLU A 381 39.76 -3.46 -2.30
CA GLU A 381 40.85 -2.90 -3.12
C GLU A 381 40.37 -2.26 -4.43
N GLY A 382 39.02 -2.17 -4.61
CA GLY A 382 38.44 -1.57 -5.82
C GLY A 382 38.75 -0.08 -5.93
N SER A 383 39.00 0.40 -7.15
CA SER A 383 39.25 1.81 -7.42
C SER A 383 37.99 2.65 -7.53
N THR A 384 36.94 2.11 -8.14
CA THR A 384 35.68 2.82 -8.42
C THR A 384 34.60 2.56 -7.34
N LEU A 385 34.43 1.29 -6.96
CA LEU A 385 33.49 0.88 -5.92
C LEU A 385 34.23 0.17 -4.80
N ARG A 386 34.27 0.74 -3.61
CA ARG A 386 34.97 0.19 -2.44
C ARG A 386 33.98 -0.06 -1.31
N ILE A 387 34.09 -1.21 -0.67
CA ILE A 387 33.36 -1.61 0.52
C ILE A 387 34.34 -1.82 1.68
N GLY A 388 33.92 -1.47 2.90
CA GLY A 388 34.67 -1.74 4.11
C GLY A 388 35.00 -3.25 4.26
N PRO A 389 36.20 -3.64 4.66
CA PRO A 389 36.66 -5.04 4.67
C PRO A 389 35.91 -5.92 5.67
N SER A 390 35.36 -5.34 6.73
CA SER A 390 34.58 -6.04 7.77
C SER A 390 33.06 -6.09 7.51
N LEU A 391 32.64 -5.67 6.31
CA LEU A 391 31.22 -5.62 5.98
C LEU A 391 30.75 -6.88 5.27
N THR A 392 29.65 -7.42 5.78
CA THR A 392 28.88 -8.50 5.16
C THR A 392 27.62 -7.91 4.56
N ILE A 393 27.50 -7.95 3.22
CA ILE A 393 26.35 -7.40 2.51
C ILE A 393 25.16 -8.35 2.59
N GLY A 394 24.02 -7.82 2.98
CA GLY A 394 22.71 -8.43 2.80
C GLY A 394 21.94 -7.73 1.69
N TYR A 395 21.78 -8.38 0.54
CA TYR A 395 21.08 -7.80 -0.60
C TYR A 395 19.67 -8.34 -0.74
N CYS A 396 18.67 -7.43 -0.76
CA CYS A 396 17.29 -7.72 -1.11
C CYS A 396 17.02 -7.17 -2.51
N ALA A 397 16.90 -8.05 -3.48
CA ALA A 397 16.67 -7.70 -4.88
C ALA A 397 15.19 -7.41 -5.17
N GLN A 398 14.91 -6.50 -6.10
CA GLN A 398 13.56 -6.19 -6.57
C GLN A 398 12.88 -7.41 -7.24
N HIS A 399 13.65 -8.18 -8.02
CA HIS A 399 13.19 -9.44 -8.62
C HIS A 399 13.72 -10.63 -7.84
N GLN A 400 12.86 -11.61 -7.62
CA GLN A 400 13.06 -12.76 -6.73
C GLN A 400 13.97 -13.86 -7.34
N GLU A 401 14.85 -13.49 -8.25
CA GLU A 401 15.80 -14.37 -8.94
C GLU A 401 16.84 -15.04 -8.01
N VAL A 402 16.82 -14.69 -6.72
CA VAL A 402 17.77 -15.18 -5.71
C VAL A 402 17.47 -16.59 -5.24
N PHE A 403 16.27 -17.08 -5.47
CA PHE A 403 15.80 -18.37 -4.99
C PHE A 403 15.65 -19.40 -6.11
N ASP A 404 16.00 -20.65 -5.81
CA ASP A 404 15.66 -21.78 -6.67
C ASP A 404 14.16 -22.13 -6.50
N PRO A 405 13.32 -21.91 -7.54
CA PRO A 405 11.89 -22.14 -7.44
C PRO A 405 11.51 -23.60 -7.12
N SER A 406 12.40 -24.54 -7.41
CA SER A 406 12.15 -25.97 -7.20
C SER A 406 12.34 -26.43 -5.76
N ARG A 407 13.03 -25.61 -4.92
CA ARG A 407 13.27 -25.91 -3.51
C ARG A 407 12.07 -25.55 -2.65
N THR A 408 11.98 -26.24 -1.51
CA THR A 408 11.11 -25.82 -0.41
C THR A 408 11.75 -24.71 0.41
N VAL A 409 10.93 -23.98 1.16
CA VAL A 409 11.41 -22.97 2.11
C VAL A 409 12.42 -23.59 3.09
N MET A 410 12.16 -24.79 3.56
CA MET A 410 13.03 -25.54 4.46
C MET A 410 14.39 -25.85 3.83
N GLU A 411 14.42 -26.37 2.60
CA GLU A 411 15.64 -26.73 1.88
C GLU A 411 16.55 -25.53 1.62
N GLU A 412 15.96 -24.38 1.31
CA GLU A 412 16.72 -23.14 1.09
C GLU A 412 17.48 -22.72 2.36
N PHE A 413 16.84 -22.82 3.54
CA PHE A 413 17.46 -22.43 4.80
C PHE A 413 18.46 -23.46 5.33
N LEU A 414 18.24 -24.74 5.05
CA LEU A 414 19.24 -25.78 5.34
C LEU A 414 20.53 -25.57 4.53
N ALA A 415 20.40 -25.13 3.27
CA ALA A 415 21.55 -24.79 2.43
C ALA A 415 22.36 -23.58 2.96
N LEU A 416 21.76 -22.73 3.78
CA LEU A 416 22.42 -21.59 4.44
C LEU A 416 23.15 -21.95 5.73
N GLY A 417 23.12 -23.21 6.14
CA GLY A 417 23.79 -23.72 7.36
C GLY A 417 22.90 -23.86 8.58
N ALA A 418 21.57 -23.73 8.44
CA ALA A 418 20.65 -24.17 9.50
C ALA A 418 20.72 -25.69 9.64
N VAL A 419 20.79 -26.17 10.87
CA VAL A 419 21.02 -27.59 11.14
C VAL A 419 19.72 -28.34 11.39
N THR A 420 18.72 -27.65 11.93
CA THR A 420 17.46 -28.28 12.34
C THR A 420 16.22 -27.52 11.85
N ARG A 421 15.11 -28.23 11.69
CA ARG A 421 13.80 -27.65 11.34
C ARG A 421 13.35 -26.61 12.38
N ASN A 422 13.67 -26.82 13.66
CA ASN A 422 13.34 -25.88 14.73
C ASN A 422 14.11 -24.55 14.59
N GLU A 423 15.38 -24.59 14.18
CA GLU A 423 16.16 -23.38 13.93
C GLU A 423 15.63 -22.60 12.71
N VAL A 424 15.29 -23.29 11.64
CA VAL A 424 14.63 -22.70 10.48
C VAL A 424 13.32 -22.03 10.88
N PHE A 425 12.48 -22.74 11.64
CA PHE A 425 11.22 -22.18 12.11
C PHE A 425 11.42 -20.98 13.05
N ALA A 426 12.38 -21.06 13.97
CA ALA A 426 12.69 -19.95 14.88
C ALA A 426 13.12 -18.68 14.13
N ALA A 427 13.87 -18.83 13.02
CA ALA A 427 14.22 -17.72 12.16
C ALA A 427 13.01 -17.19 11.38
N LEU A 428 12.25 -18.07 10.73
CA LEU A 428 11.15 -17.72 9.82
C LEU A 428 9.86 -17.27 10.53
N SER A 429 9.60 -17.77 11.75
CA SER A 429 8.45 -17.34 12.56
C SER A 429 8.48 -15.83 12.84
N ARG A 430 9.67 -15.23 12.94
CA ARG A 430 9.87 -13.77 13.07
C ARG A 430 9.43 -12.99 11.82
N PHE A 431 9.34 -13.69 10.67
CA PHE A 431 8.89 -13.14 9.38
C PHE A 431 7.49 -13.64 8.99
N LEU A 432 6.67 -14.05 9.97
CA LEU A 432 5.27 -14.45 9.78
C LEU A 432 5.07 -15.76 9.00
N PHE A 433 6.08 -16.61 8.92
CA PHE A 433 5.91 -17.95 8.40
C PHE A 433 5.38 -18.88 9.48
N ARG A 434 4.43 -19.73 9.12
CA ARG A 434 3.89 -20.80 9.97
C ARG A 434 4.72 -22.07 9.81
N TRP A 435 4.55 -23.00 10.73
CA TRP A 435 5.23 -24.30 10.65
C TRP A 435 4.93 -25.06 9.36
N GLU A 436 3.70 -24.95 8.87
CA GLU A 436 3.20 -25.59 7.65
C GLU A 436 3.81 -24.96 6.37
N ASP A 437 4.23 -23.71 6.45
CA ASP A 437 4.80 -22.99 5.31
C ASP A 437 6.22 -23.44 4.97
N LEU A 438 6.90 -24.17 5.90
CA LEU A 438 8.26 -24.66 5.70
C LEU A 438 8.37 -25.69 4.57
N ASP A 439 7.30 -26.44 4.34
CA ASP A 439 7.25 -27.48 3.31
C ASP A 439 6.70 -26.98 1.95
N LYS A 440 6.29 -25.71 1.88
CA LYS A 440 5.84 -25.09 0.63
C LYS A 440 7.01 -24.93 -0.34
N SER A 441 6.73 -25.18 -1.63
CA SER A 441 7.65 -24.80 -2.70
C SER A 441 7.81 -23.28 -2.75
N ILE A 442 9.02 -22.80 -3.00
CA ILE A 442 9.26 -21.37 -3.20
C ILE A 442 8.49 -20.83 -4.41
N ALA A 443 8.23 -21.69 -5.41
CA ALA A 443 7.40 -21.30 -6.56
C ALA A 443 5.99 -20.87 -6.14
N ASP A 444 5.39 -21.55 -5.15
CA ASP A 444 4.02 -21.33 -4.68
C ASP A 444 3.86 -20.14 -3.75
N LEU A 445 4.95 -19.53 -3.30
CA LEU A 445 4.90 -18.35 -2.44
C LEU A 445 4.47 -17.11 -3.22
N SER A 446 3.61 -16.31 -2.62
CA SER A 446 3.27 -14.97 -3.10
C SER A 446 4.49 -14.04 -3.12
N GLY A 447 4.45 -12.97 -3.92
CA GLY A 447 5.54 -11.98 -3.98
C GLY A 447 5.89 -11.40 -2.60
N GLY A 448 4.89 -11.12 -1.75
CA GLY A 448 5.11 -10.64 -0.40
C GLY A 448 5.77 -11.69 0.52
N GLU A 449 5.41 -12.97 0.40
CA GLU A 449 6.05 -14.07 1.14
C GLU A 449 7.50 -14.25 0.71
N LYS A 450 7.78 -14.19 -0.60
CA LYS A 450 9.15 -14.26 -1.12
C LYS A 450 10.02 -13.10 -0.63
N ASN A 451 9.49 -11.88 -0.54
CA ASN A 451 10.22 -10.75 0.02
C ASN A 451 10.52 -10.94 1.51
N ARG A 452 9.56 -11.45 2.30
CA ARG A 452 9.81 -11.82 3.70
C ARG A 452 10.86 -12.92 3.83
N LEU A 453 10.85 -13.89 2.92
CA LEU A 453 11.85 -14.96 2.87
C LEU A 453 13.26 -14.43 2.58
N GLN A 454 13.40 -13.48 1.65
CA GLN A 454 14.68 -12.79 1.38
C GLN A 454 15.22 -12.08 2.63
N LEU A 455 14.36 -11.35 3.33
CA LEU A 455 14.77 -10.67 4.56
C LEU A 455 15.18 -11.65 5.65
N ALA A 456 14.45 -12.76 5.82
CA ALA A 456 14.83 -13.82 6.74
C ALA A 456 16.19 -14.43 6.38
N ARG A 457 16.45 -14.67 5.10
CA ARG A 457 17.75 -15.13 4.59
C ARG A 457 18.89 -14.17 4.94
N ILE A 458 18.71 -12.88 4.71
CA ILE A 458 19.70 -11.85 5.03
C ILE A 458 20.04 -11.86 6.53
N MET A 459 19.06 -12.09 7.38
CA MET A 459 19.25 -12.21 8.82
C MET A 459 20.11 -13.40 9.21
N MET A 460 19.89 -14.55 8.58
CA MET A 460 20.70 -15.76 8.80
C MET A 460 22.18 -15.54 8.43
N LEU A 461 22.44 -14.70 7.42
CA LEU A 461 23.78 -14.33 6.97
C LEU A 461 24.49 -13.34 7.91
N LYS A 462 23.85 -12.89 9.01
CA LYS A 462 24.38 -11.87 9.95
C LYS A 462 24.93 -10.63 9.24
N ALA A 463 24.23 -10.20 8.19
CA ALA A 463 24.63 -9.04 7.42
C ALA A 463 24.66 -7.78 8.29
N ASN A 464 25.69 -6.94 8.14
CA ASN A 464 25.84 -5.66 8.83
C ASN A 464 25.73 -4.44 7.88
N PHE A 465 25.66 -4.68 6.58
CA PHE A 465 25.33 -3.70 5.56
C PHE A 465 24.17 -4.20 4.70
N LEU A 466 23.00 -3.59 4.85
CA LEU A 466 21.80 -3.92 4.09
C LEU A 466 21.70 -3.06 2.84
N ILE A 467 21.55 -3.71 1.69
CA ILE A 467 21.24 -3.07 0.41
C ILE A 467 19.86 -3.58 0.00
N LEU A 468 18.85 -2.67 -0.01
CA LEU A 468 17.44 -3.03 -0.17
C LEU A 468 16.88 -2.34 -1.41
N ASP A 469 16.39 -3.12 -2.38
CA ASP A 469 15.74 -2.62 -3.58
C ASP A 469 14.24 -2.93 -3.53
N GLU A 470 13.43 -1.91 -3.22
CA GLU A 470 11.98 -1.97 -3.04
C GLU A 470 11.51 -3.10 -2.08
N PRO A 471 12.01 -3.13 -0.82
CA PRO A 471 11.77 -4.25 0.10
C PRO A 471 10.31 -4.42 0.51
N THR A 472 9.46 -3.40 0.36
CA THR A 472 8.04 -3.40 0.75
C THR A 472 7.09 -3.65 -0.42
N ASN A 473 7.59 -3.86 -1.64
CA ASN A 473 6.73 -4.12 -2.79
C ASN A 473 5.93 -5.43 -2.63
N HIS A 474 4.69 -5.42 -3.12
CA HIS A 474 3.74 -6.54 -3.05
C HIS A 474 3.37 -6.98 -1.62
N MET A 475 3.68 -6.18 -0.60
CA MET A 475 3.33 -6.47 0.78
C MET A 475 2.07 -5.74 1.20
N ASP A 476 1.25 -6.39 2.00
CA ASP A 476 0.13 -5.74 2.67
C ASP A 476 0.62 -4.75 3.77
N ILE A 477 -0.28 -3.91 4.23
CA ILE A 477 0.06 -2.84 5.18
C ILE A 477 0.68 -3.39 6.48
N ALA A 478 0.14 -4.50 7.01
CA ALA A 478 0.64 -5.09 8.26
C ALA A 478 2.07 -5.62 8.09
N SER A 479 2.36 -6.30 6.97
CA SER A 479 3.70 -6.77 6.64
C SER A 479 4.69 -5.63 6.44
N ARG A 480 4.27 -4.53 5.79
CA ARG A 480 5.09 -3.31 5.62
C ARG A 480 5.44 -2.70 6.97
N GLU A 481 4.46 -2.51 7.87
CA GLU A 481 4.68 -1.96 9.22
C GLU A 481 5.66 -2.82 10.03
N ALA A 482 5.54 -4.14 9.96
CA ALA A 482 6.44 -5.05 10.65
C ALA A 482 7.90 -4.95 10.14
N ILE A 483 8.09 -4.82 8.82
CA ILE A 483 9.42 -4.62 8.23
C ILE A 483 10.00 -3.25 8.59
N GLU A 484 9.19 -2.21 8.56
CA GLU A 484 9.61 -0.86 8.98
C GLU A 484 10.13 -0.84 10.41
N GLU A 485 9.40 -1.46 11.35
CA GLU A 485 9.84 -1.57 12.75
C GLU A 485 11.16 -2.33 12.86
N SER A 486 11.27 -3.40 12.09
CA SER A 486 12.46 -4.22 12.06
C SER A 486 13.68 -3.47 11.52
N LEU A 487 13.55 -2.79 10.39
CA LEU A 487 14.63 -1.97 9.81
C LEU A 487 14.97 -0.77 10.69
N ALA A 488 13.98 -0.18 11.38
CA ALA A 488 14.22 0.90 12.33
C ALA A 488 15.06 0.45 13.53
N SER A 489 14.93 -0.81 13.96
CA SER A 489 15.71 -1.40 15.07
C SER A 489 17.10 -1.93 14.64
N PHE A 490 17.36 -2.07 13.35
CA PHE A 490 18.61 -2.57 12.83
C PHE A 490 19.78 -1.59 13.12
N ARG A 491 20.89 -2.07 13.66
CA ARG A 491 22.03 -1.25 14.08
C ARG A 491 23.15 -1.09 13.04
N GLY A 492 23.06 -1.79 11.92
CA GLY A 492 24.02 -1.71 10.83
C GLY A 492 23.77 -0.57 9.85
N THR A 493 24.51 -0.56 8.76
CA THR A 493 24.37 0.39 7.64
C THR A 493 23.22 -0.03 6.73
N ILE A 494 22.43 0.92 6.23
CA ILE A 494 21.34 0.66 5.29
C ILE A 494 21.49 1.56 4.07
N LEU A 495 21.43 0.95 2.88
CA LEU A 495 21.20 1.63 1.61
C LEU A 495 19.89 1.10 1.02
N VAL A 496 18.88 1.94 0.94
CA VAL A 496 17.52 1.53 0.52
C VAL A 496 17.04 2.33 -0.68
N VAL A 497 16.47 1.63 -1.64
CA VAL A 497 15.61 2.19 -2.70
C VAL A 497 14.18 1.83 -2.33
N SER A 498 13.30 2.81 -2.19
CA SER A 498 11.87 2.59 -2.00
C SER A 498 11.05 3.78 -2.48
N HIS A 499 9.81 3.50 -2.89
CA HIS A 499 8.77 4.49 -3.16
C HIS A 499 7.77 4.64 -2.00
N ASP A 500 8.00 3.94 -0.88
CA ASP A 500 7.20 4.06 0.35
C ASP A 500 7.72 5.19 1.23
N ARG A 501 6.96 6.32 1.26
CA ARG A 501 7.33 7.50 2.04
C ARG A 501 7.42 7.23 3.53
N TYR A 502 6.52 6.39 4.08
CA TYR A 502 6.53 6.03 5.51
C TYR A 502 7.77 5.23 5.89
N LEU A 503 8.18 4.29 5.04
CA LEU A 503 9.42 3.56 5.23
C LEU A 503 10.62 4.51 5.25
N LEU A 504 10.73 5.37 4.24
CA LEU A 504 11.87 6.30 4.12
C LEU A 504 11.94 7.29 5.28
N ASP A 505 10.81 7.88 5.71
CA ASP A 505 10.76 8.78 6.87
C ASP A 505 11.16 8.09 8.18
N LYS A 506 10.83 6.79 8.31
CA LYS A 506 11.10 6.05 9.54
C LYS A 506 12.55 5.59 9.67
N ILE A 507 13.21 5.30 8.56
CA ILE A 507 14.54 4.66 8.58
C ILE A 507 15.68 5.54 8.07
N ALA A 508 15.44 6.42 7.08
CA ALA A 508 16.50 7.18 6.43
C ALA A 508 16.94 8.38 7.26
N THR A 509 18.26 8.56 7.40
CA THR A 509 18.89 9.73 8.01
C THR A 509 19.50 10.68 6.97
N ALA A 510 19.69 10.16 5.75
CA ALA A 510 20.16 10.94 4.61
C ALA A 510 19.49 10.45 3.32
N ILE A 511 19.26 11.36 2.40
CA ILE A 511 18.69 11.09 1.07
C ILE A 511 19.75 11.35 0.02
N VAL A 512 19.93 10.41 -0.90
CA VAL A 512 20.76 10.57 -2.07
C VAL A 512 19.87 10.54 -3.30
N GLN A 513 19.78 11.68 -3.98
CA GLN A 513 19.03 11.80 -5.22
C GLN A 513 19.93 11.56 -6.41
N ILE A 514 19.46 10.73 -7.36
CA ILE A 514 20.09 10.67 -8.69
C ILE A 514 19.57 11.89 -9.47
N ASP A 515 20.49 12.83 -9.75
CA ASP A 515 20.22 14.06 -10.48
C ASP A 515 21.05 14.10 -11.77
N GLY A 516 20.38 13.95 -12.92
CA GLY A 516 21.05 13.77 -14.19
C GLY A 516 21.87 12.48 -14.22
N ALA A 517 23.19 12.60 -14.25
CA ALA A 517 24.11 11.46 -14.27
C ALA A 517 24.95 11.35 -12.98
N GLY A 518 24.60 12.07 -11.90
CA GLY A 518 25.35 12.11 -10.66
C GLY A 518 24.50 11.88 -9.42
N PHE A 519 25.13 12.00 -8.25
CA PHE A 519 24.48 11.91 -6.95
C PHE A 519 24.44 13.26 -6.28
N LYS A 520 23.26 13.60 -5.70
CA LYS A 520 23.08 14.77 -4.87
C LYS A 520 22.61 14.34 -3.50
N ARG A 521 23.35 14.69 -2.44
CA ARG A 521 23.06 14.27 -1.10
C ARG A 521 22.35 15.35 -0.30
N TYR A 522 21.36 14.94 0.49
CA TYR A 522 20.62 15.76 1.43
C TYR A 522 20.65 15.08 2.80
N GLN A 523 20.88 15.85 3.86
CA GLN A 523 20.75 15.40 5.24
C GLN A 523 19.36 15.73 5.75
N GLY A 524 18.75 14.80 6.49
CA GLY A 524 17.41 14.96 7.07
C GLY A 524 16.43 13.89 6.63
N SER A 525 15.17 14.08 7.02
CA SER A 525 14.07 13.17 6.72
C SER A 525 13.64 13.24 5.25
N PHE A 526 12.95 12.20 4.78
CA PHE A 526 12.36 12.20 3.44
C PHE A 526 11.29 13.27 3.29
N THR A 527 10.48 13.52 4.32
CA THR A 527 9.45 14.57 4.30
C THR A 527 10.06 15.96 4.08
N GLU A 528 11.17 16.30 4.77
CA GLU A 528 11.87 17.57 4.57
C GLU A 528 12.44 17.68 3.14
N PHE A 529 13.10 16.64 2.65
CA PHE A 529 13.59 16.57 1.27
C PHE A 529 12.45 16.78 0.28
N TRP A 530 11.33 16.09 0.44
CA TRP A 530 10.20 16.15 -0.47
C TRP A 530 9.52 17.51 -0.50
N ALA A 531 9.37 18.17 0.64
CA ALA A 531 8.83 19.53 0.74
C ALA A 531 9.62 20.55 -0.10
N HIS A 532 10.94 20.34 -0.23
CA HIS A 532 11.78 21.17 -1.11
C HIS A 532 11.62 20.84 -2.60
N GLN A 533 11.24 19.62 -2.96
CA GLN A 533 11.08 19.16 -4.36
C GLN A 533 9.66 19.42 -4.92
N GLU A 534 8.63 19.36 -4.09
CA GLU A 534 7.24 19.49 -4.50
C GLU A 534 6.91 20.78 -5.30
N PRO A 535 7.44 21.97 -4.95
CA PRO A 535 7.23 23.18 -5.72
C PRO A 535 7.76 23.12 -7.16
N PHE A 536 8.80 22.35 -7.43
CA PHE A 536 9.39 22.19 -8.75
C PHE A 536 8.59 21.22 -9.63
N LEU A 537 8.08 20.14 -9.06
CA LEU A 537 7.24 19.16 -9.76
C LEU A 537 5.88 19.75 -10.18
N VAL A 538 5.30 20.60 -9.33
CA VAL A 538 4.02 21.29 -9.59
C VAL A 538 4.13 22.30 -10.74
N ARG A 539 5.26 22.97 -10.90
CA ARG A 539 5.46 23.93 -12.01
C ARG A 539 5.57 23.26 -13.37
N GLY A 540 6.04 22.02 -13.45
CA GLY A 540 6.14 21.22 -14.68
C GLY A 540 4.79 20.70 -15.19
N THR A 541 3.82 20.44 -14.30
CA THR A 541 2.51 19.84 -14.62
C THR A 541 1.36 20.85 -14.61
N GLY A 542 1.61 22.10 -14.23
CA GLY A 542 0.59 23.11 -13.88
C GLY A 542 -0.03 23.90 -15.01
N ARG A 543 -0.12 23.41 -16.26
CA ARG A 543 -0.65 24.24 -17.35
C ARG A 543 -2.00 23.83 -17.96
N VAL A 544 -2.66 22.77 -17.51
CA VAL A 544 -3.80 22.23 -18.30
C VAL A 544 -5.14 22.04 -17.57
N LEU A 545 -5.31 22.33 -16.28
CA LEU A 545 -6.63 22.14 -15.65
C LEU A 545 -7.50 23.42 -15.48
N THR A 546 -7.09 24.57 -16.03
CA THR A 546 -7.89 25.81 -15.92
C THR A 546 -8.12 26.50 -17.27
N ARG A 547 -8.72 25.82 -18.24
CA ARG A 547 -9.34 26.51 -19.40
C ARG A 547 -10.83 26.18 -19.47
N GLY A 548 -11.57 26.85 -18.58
CA GLY A 548 -13.01 26.95 -18.64
C GLY A 548 -13.47 28.21 -17.91
N ARG A 549 -13.52 29.33 -18.65
CA ARG A 549 -13.92 30.70 -18.30
C ARG A 549 -12.79 31.65 -17.89
N GLN A 550 -12.13 32.22 -18.88
CA GLN A 550 -11.50 33.53 -18.71
C GLN A 550 -12.59 34.61 -18.67
N VAL A 551 -12.82 35.15 -17.48
CA VAL A 551 -13.23 36.55 -17.32
C VAL A 551 -12.00 37.25 -16.75
N GLY A 552 -11.49 38.19 -17.52
CA GLY A 552 -10.26 38.90 -17.21
C GLY A 552 -10.33 39.64 -15.87
N LYS A 553 -9.33 39.41 -15.03
CA LYS A 553 -8.82 40.41 -14.09
C LYS A 553 -7.31 40.15 -13.93
N ALA A 554 -6.53 41.14 -14.29
CA ALA A 554 -5.12 41.23 -14.01
C ALA A 554 -4.87 41.01 -12.52
N ARG A 555 -4.19 39.91 -12.16
CA ARG A 555 -3.68 39.73 -10.80
C ARG A 555 -2.44 40.58 -10.63
N ARG A 556 -2.57 41.68 -9.89
CA ARG A 556 -1.45 42.33 -9.19
C ARG A 556 -0.84 41.29 -8.25
N GLU A 557 0.49 41.17 -8.31
CA GLU A 557 1.24 40.50 -7.26
C GLU A 557 0.95 41.19 -5.91
N VAL A 558 0.22 40.50 -5.06
CA VAL A 558 0.02 40.93 -3.66
C VAL A 558 1.26 40.47 -2.89
N GLU A 559 2.12 41.38 -2.51
CA GLU A 559 3.12 41.17 -1.48
C GLU A 559 2.41 40.78 -0.18
N VAL A 560 2.54 39.52 0.21
CA VAL A 560 2.04 39.01 1.50
C VAL A 560 2.81 39.71 2.62
N PRO A 561 2.13 40.36 3.59
CA PRO A 561 2.76 41.07 4.66
C PRO A 561 3.72 40.17 5.46
N ARG A 562 4.88 40.68 5.86
CA ARG A 562 5.92 39.94 6.62
C ARG A 562 5.39 39.24 7.88
N GLY A 563 4.29 39.72 8.47
CA GLY A 563 3.62 39.11 9.62
C GLY A 563 2.86 37.82 9.34
N GLU A 564 2.30 37.62 8.14
CA GLU A 564 1.56 36.39 7.80
C GLU A 564 2.52 35.23 7.47
N LYS A 565 3.64 35.52 6.79
CA LYS A 565 4.69 34.50 6.58
C LYS A 565 5.28 33.96 7.89
N ALA A 566 5.45 34.82 8.90
CA ALA A 566 5.92 34.40 10.21
C ALA A 566 4.89 33.51 10.95
N ARG A 567 3.59 33.80 10.81
CA ARG A 567 2.51 32.98 11.36
C ARG A 567 2.40 31.61 10.67
N THR A 568 2.50 31.57 9.35
CA THR A 568 2.47 30.30 8.60
C THR A 568 3.62 29.39 9.02
N ILE A 569 4.85 29.91 9.13
CA ILE A 569 6.02 29.15 9.59
C ILE A 569 5.85 28.65 11.03
N ASP A 570 5.24 29.44 11.92
CA ASP A 570 5.00 29.02 13.31
C ASP A 570 3.95 27.90 13.39
N ILE A 571 2.88 27.98 12.61
CA ILE A 571 1.85 26.93 12.53
C ILE A 571 2.43 25.65 11.93
N GLU A 572 3.20 25.73 10.85
CA GLU A 572 3.86 24.57 10.25
C GLU A 572 4.82 23.88 11.23
N ARG A 573 5.58 24.66 12.01
CA ARG A 573 6.43 24.11 13.08
C ARG A 573 5.61 23.39 14.14
N ARG A 574 4.50 23.98 14.61
CA ARG A 574 3.60 23.36 15.59
C ARG A 574 2.92 22.11 15.06
N ILE A 575 2.56 22.07 13.79
CA ILE A 575 2.04 20.85 13.12
C ILE A 575 3.11 19.77 13.17
N ALA A 576 4.35 20.06 12.77
CA ALA A 576 5.44 19.08 12.78
C ALA A 576 5.74 18.53 14.20
N GLU A 577 5.71 19.40 15.22
CA GLU A 577 5.88 19.01 16.63
C GLU A 577 4.75 18.08 17.10
N GLN A 578 3.49 18.38 16.77
CA GLN A 578 2.34 17.57 17.14
C GLN A 578 2.28 16.25 16.35
N GLU A 579 2.72 16.23 15.11
CA GLU A 579 2.87 14.98 14.35
C GLU A 579 3.95 14.06 14.93
N ALA A 580 5.06 14.63 15.40
CA ALA A 580 6.10 13.87 16.08
C ALA A 580 5.58 13.30 17.43
N GLU A 581 4.83 14.10 18.20
CA GLU A 581 4.21 13.65 19.44
C GLU A 581 3.16 12.55 19.20
N LYS A 582 2.36 12.66 18.14
CA LYS A 582 1.41 11.64 17.71
C LYS A 582 2.12 10.32 17.42
N ARG A 583 3.20 10.36 16.62
CA ARG A 583 4.01 9.17 16.28
C ARG A 583 4.63 8.52 17.52
N GLN A 584 5.14 9.34 18.46
CA GLN A 584 5.68 8.82 19.70
C GLN A 584 4.61 8.16 20.57
N ALA A 585 3.45 8.79 20.73
CA ALA A 585 2.35 8.23 21.50
C ALA A 585 1.83 6.92 20.90
N GLU A 586 1.77 6.77 19.57
CA GLU A 586 1.42 5.51 18.89
C GLU A 586 2.42 4.40 19.20
N THR A 587 3.71 4.73 19.22
CA THR A 587 4.79 3.79 19.55
C THR A 587 4.72 3.38 21.03
N ASP A 588 4.54 4.34 21.94
CA ASP A 588 4.46 4.10 23.37
C ASP A 588 3.22 3.28 23.75
N ILE A 589 2.10 3.45 23.03
CA ILE A 589 0.90 2.60 23.17
C ILE A 589 1.24 1.15 22.83
N ALA A 590 1.89 0.94 21.68
CA ALA A 590 2.29 -0.40 21.26
C ALA A 590 3.23 -1.06 22.28
N ASP A 591 4.18 -0.31 22.84
CA ASP A 591 5.11 -0.77 23.86
C ASP A 591 4.45 -1.05 25.21
N ALA A 592 3.52 -0.19 25.65
CA ALA A 592 2.76 -0.42 26.87
C ALA A 592 1.96 -1.72 26.81
N PHE A 593 1.33 -2.01 25.65
CA PHE A 593 0.61 -3.26 25.43
C PHE A 593 1.54 -4.47 25.37
N ALA A 594 2.71 -4.33 24.74
CA ALA A 594 3.70 -5.40 24.69
C ALA A 594 4.20 -5.80 26.09
N LYS A 595 4.27 -4.82 27.00
CA LYS A 595 4.68 -5.00 28.40
C LYS A 595 3.54 -5.37 29.35
N GLY A 596 2.29 -5.41 28.86
CA GLY A 596 1.09 -5.73 29.67
C GLY A 596 0.61 -4.61 30.58
N ASP A 597 1.11 -3.37 30.40
CA ASP A 597 0.68 -2.22 31.20
C ASP A 597 -0.54 -1.53 30.57
N HIS A 598 -1.71 -2.06 30.90
CA HIS A 598 -2.98 -1.59 30.36
C HIS A 598 -3.43 -0.22 30.91
N GLN A 599 -2.95 0.19 32.10
CA GLN A 599 -3.25 1.53 32.64
C GLN A 599 -2.50 2.59 31.86
N LEU A 600 -1.24 2.35 31.58
CA LEU A 600 -0.41 3.23 30.75
C LEU A 600 -0.97 3.31 29.33
N GLY A 601 -1.34 2.17 28.71
CA GLY A 601 -1.95 2.12 27.38
C GLY A 601 -3.21 2.99 27.26
N ARG A 602 -4.12 2.97 28.26
CA ARG A 602 -5.31 3.84 28.26
C ARG A 602 -4.97 5.34 28.37
N ARG A 603 -3.99 5.70 29.21
CA ARG A 603 -3.55 7.10 29.36
C ARG A 603 -2.93 7.62 28.05
N LEU A 604 -2.11 6.80 27.40
CA LEU A 604 -1.50 7.12 26.12
C LEU A 604 -2.52 7.22 24.99
N ALA A 605 -3.56 6.38 24.97
CA ALA A 605 -4.65 6.47 24.01
C ALA A 605 -5.44 7.79 24.17
N SER A 606 -5.72 8.22 25.41
CA SER A 606 -6.36 9.53 25.65
C SER A 606 -5.46 10.70 25.24
N ARG A 607 -4.13 10.56 25.42
CA ARG A 607 -3.15 11.57 24.96
C ARG A 607 -3.13 11.64 23.44
N LEU A 608 -3.11 10.51 22.75
CA LEU A 608 -3.16 10.44 21.29
C LEU A 608 -4.42 11.12 20.72
N GLU A 609 -5.55 10.97 21.40
CA GLU A 609 -6.80 11.64 21.02
C GLU A 609 -6.70 13.15 21.14
N SER A 610 -6.10 13.65 22.24
CA SER A 610 -5.90 15.09 22.43
C SER A 610 -4.95 15.69 21.40
N VAL A 611 -3.85 14.99 21.08
CA VAL A 611 -2.89 15.39 20.04
C VAL A 611 -3.55 15.40 18.66
N SER A 612 -4.34 14.39 18.33
CA SER A 612 -5.05 14.33 17.04
C SER A 612 -6.03 15.49 16.87
N ARG A 613 -6.77 15.86 17.93
CA ARG A 613 -7.68 17.01 17.89
C ARG A 613 -6.93 18.34 17.69
N ILE A 614 -5.78 18.51 18.37
CA ILE A 614 -4.94 19.70 18.20
C ILE A 614 -4.41 19.78 16.77
N LEU A 615 -4.03 18.66 16.17
CA LEU A 615 -3.60 18.59 14.77
C LEU A 615 -4.72 19.01 13.82
N ASP A 616 -5.95 18.52 14.01
CA ASP A 616 -7.10 18.90 13.18
C ASP A 616 -7.39 20.41 13.27
N GLU A 617 -7.25 21.00 14.47
CA GLU A 617 -7.39 22.46 14.69
C GLU A 617 -6.27 23.25 13.99
N LEU A 618 -5.02 22.79 14.09
CA LEU A 618 -3.87 23.44 13.45
C LEU A 618 -3.93 23.36 11.92
N TYR A 619 -4.37 22.23 11.36
CA TYR A 619 -4.59 22.11 9.91
C TYR A 619 -5.70 23.04 9.43
N ALA A 620 -6.82 23.13 10.15
CA ALA A 620 -7.90 24.06 9.82
C ALA A 620 -7.47 25.55 9.96
N GLU A 621 -6.54 25.86 10.86
CA GLU A 621 -5.96 27.21 10.99
C GLU A 621 -4.97 27.49 9.85
N TRP A 622 -4.15 26.51 9.48
CA TRP A 622 -3.20 26.58 8.38
C TRP A 622 -3.93 26.78 7.04
N GLU A 623 -5.00 26.02 6.77
CA GLU A 623 -5.83 26.18 5.58
C GLU A 623 -6.43 27.58 5.47
N ARG A 624 -6.92 28.15 6.59
CA ARG A 624 -7.47 29.53 6.60
C ARG A 624 -6.45 30.63 6.31
N ILE A 625 -5.18 30.37 6.58
CA ILE A 625 -4.10 31.34 6.29
C ILE A 625 -3.55 31.13 4.86
N ALA A 626 -3.70 29.91 4.32
CA ALA A 626 -3.25 29.55 2.98
C ALA A 626 -4.27 29.94 1.88
N GLU A 627 -5.56 30.15 2.24
CA GLU A 627 -6.60 30.75 1.39
C GLU A 627 -6.45 32.28 1.33
#